data_3784889d5baf4b30bbf3e219d4617426
#
_entry.id   3784889d5baf4b30bbf3e219d4617426
#
_cell.length_a   1.000
_cell.length_b   1.000
_cell.length_c   1.000
_cell.angle_alpha   90.00
_cell.angle_beta   90.00
_cell.angle_gamma   90.00
#
_symmetry.space_group_name_H-M   'P 1'
#
loop_
_entity.id
_entity.type
_entity.pdbx_description
1 polymer ?
#
loop_
_entity_poly.entity_id
_entity_poly.type
_entity_poly.pdbx_seq_one_letter_code
_entity_poly.pdbx_strand_id
1 'polypeptide(L)'
;MKLNKILTIALSTTLIIGGIFNANAQTISIIPEPYQMTKGTGTYTLPKSIAMNAPSSAKVVSDQIAAKLKTTTGRVVNLTKNRSNIDLQIINDANLGTEGYTLDINEKGIQIKANANAGLFFGWQTVMQLLPSAVYSNTLQANTNWTLPYVSIIDKPRFGWRGLMLDVSRHFFNKADVLTFIDDMVRYKYNRFHWHLTDDQGWRIEIKSLPKLTSVGAWRPERKGKWMNTPAPSINEPKTYGGFYTQEDIKEVVAYAKARFIEVIPEIDIPGHSLAMNAAYPFLSTTPNYPFQVNAGEEFMDWEGFNGHVAAKIDNSLDPSNETVYEYLDKIFGEIAPLFPFEYIHMGGDENPKNNWEKSSNVQALMKKEGLKDQNEVQSYFVRRVQKIINSKGKKMMGWDEILEGGLSGDAAVMSWRGIKGGIEAAKQGHKVVMSPNDYNYIDYYQGELTAEGKVYSGLRMKKTYSFEPIPEGIDPDLILGNQANQWTEQIFDLRYAQYMTWPRSMAVAETAWSPKEKKNWNSFSKKVEQQFEKLDAANVRYARSIYDPIVTTQLNTKGELFGIMEGEVEGLDIYYTINDQLPDNYSEKYTAPFLIPEDVLSLKVISYRDGKQIGKYLNIPIESLRKRAVKVL
;
A
#
# COMPACT_ATOMS: atom_id res chain seq x y z
N MET A 1 54.16 -78.72 25.29
CA MET A 1 53.22 -78.90 26.39
C MET A 1 52.10 -77.92 26.26
N LYS A 2 50.88 -78.35 26.25
CA LYS A 2 49.56 -77.85 25.91
C LYS A 2 49.34 -76.33 25.99
N LEU A 3 49.00 -75.72 24.80
CA LEU A 3 48.35 -74.42 24.61
C LEU A 3 46.85 -74.57 24.94
N ASN A 4 46.32 -73.72 25.82
CA ASN A 4 44.88 -73.52 25.96
C ASN A 4 44.48 -72.29 25.15
N LYS A 5 43.60 -72.53 24.19
CA LYS A 5 42.89 -71.45 23.44
C LYS A 5 41.69 -70.99 24.25
N ILE A 6 41.64 -69.70 24.60
CA ILE A 6 40.46 -69.06 25.13
C ILE A 6 39.76 -68.32 23.92
N LEU A 7 38.52 -68.73 23.70
CA LEU A 7 37.65 -68.20 22.66
C LEU A 7 36.85 -67.00 23.24
N THR A 8 37.17 -65.81 22.83
CA THR A 8 36.41 -64.62 23.23
C THR A 8 35.30 -64.36 22.25
N ILE A 9 34.05 -64.53 22.66
CA ILE A 9 32.85 -64.17 21.88
C ILE A 9 32.60 -62.65 22.08
N ALA A 10 32.79 -61.85 21.04
CA ALA A 10 32.41 -60.45 21.03
C ALA A 10 30.91 -60.35 20.63
N LEU A 11 30.10 -59.93 21.62
CA LEU A 11 28.69 -59.57 21.39
C LEU A 11 28.66 -58.14 20.83
N SER A 12 28.41 -57.98 19.54
CA SER A 12 28.18 -56.67 18.92
C SER A 12 26.72 -56.28 19.14
N THR A 13 26.50 -55.39 20.11
CA THR A 13 25.23 -54.67 20.31
C THR A 13 25.14 -53.55 19.29
N THR A 14 24.36 -53.73 18.22
CA THR A 14 24.01 -52.65 17.27
C THR A 14 23.00 -51.71 17.96
N LEU A 15 23.47 -50.55 18.44
CA LEU A 15 22.60 -49.47 18.85
C LEU A 15 21.92 -48.88 17.59
N ILE A 16 20.66 -49.17 17.41
CA ILE A 16 19.81 -48.46 16.43
C ILE A 16 19.49 -47.09 17.08
N ILE A 17 20.29 -46.07 16.74
CA ILE A 17 19.93 -44.68 17.03
C ILE A 17 18.77 -44.31 16.07
N GLY A 18 17.56 -44.49 16.59
CA GLY A 18 16.36 -43.96 15.95
C GLY A 18 16.47 -42.42 15.91
N GLY A 19 16.91 -41.87 14.78
CA GLY A 19 16.84 -40.44 14.55
C GLY A 19 15.38 -40.03 14.67
N ILE A 20 15.06 -39.34 15.75
CA ILE A 20 13.80 -38.59 15.85
C ILE A 20 13.93 -37.47 14.82
N PHE A 21 13.44 -37.73 13.59
CA PHE A 21 13.11 -36.65 12.67
C PHE A 21 12.01 -35.83 13.36
N ASN A 22 12.39 -34.77 14.05
CA ASN A 22 11.47 -33.70 14.33
C ASN A 22 11.01 -33.17 12.96
N ALA A 23 9.89 -33.69 12.49
CA ALA A 23 9.14 -33.04 11.43
C ALA A 23 8.76 -31.68 12.00
N ASN A 24 9.56 -30.65 11.68
CA ASN A 24 9.18 -29.27 11.93
C ASN A 24 7.80 -29.10 11.33
N ALA A 25 6.78 -29.04 12.17
CA ALA A 25 5.42 -28.77 11.74
C ALA A 25 5.45 -27.45 10.99
N GLN A 26 5.25 -27.52 9.68
CA GLN A 26 5.27 -26.35 8.81
C GLN A 26 4.37 -25.27 9.42
N THR A 27 4.96 -24.18 9.88
CA THR A 27 4.21 -23.07 10.48
C THR A 27 3.33 -22.47 9.38
N ILE A 28 2.02 -22.50 9.56
CA ILE A 28 1.08 -21.93 8.60
C ILE A 28 1.17 -20.41 8.70
N SER A 29 1.55 -19.77 7.57
CA SER A 29 1.69 -18.32 7.46
C SER A 29 0.69 -17.79 6.43
N ILE A 30 -0.46 -17.35 6.91
CA ILE A 30 -1.50 -16.70 6.11
C ILE A 30 -1.61 -15.24 6.56
N ILE A 31 -1.50 -14.32 5.63
CA ILE A 31 -1.76 -12.90 5.80
C ILE A 31 -2.76 -12.48 4.70
N PRO A 32 -3.88 -11.87 5.06
CA PRO A 32 -4.42 -11.59 6.39
C PRO A 32 -4.81 -12.85 7.19
N GLU A 33 -4.79 -12.73 8.54
CA GLU A 33 -5.24 -13.80 9.46
C GLU A 33 -6.69 -14.19 9.17
N PRO A 34 -7.00 -15.47 8.92
CA PRO A 34 -8.35 -15.92 8.66
C PRO A 34 -9.29 -15.72 9.86
N TYR A 35 -10.58 -15.55 9.58
CA TYR A 35 -11.63 -15.46 10.59
C TYR A 35 -11.60 -16.67 11.55
N GLN A 36 -11.47 -17.89 11.01
CA GLN A 36 -11.31 -19.13 11.79
C GLN A 36 -10.44 -20.10 11.01
N MET A 37 -9.49 -20.76 11.71
CA MET A 37 -8.65 -21.80 11.11
C MET A 37 -8.40 -22.92 12.11
N THR A 38 -8.58 -24.16 11.66
CA THR A 38 -8.24 -25.39 12.39
C THR A 38 -7.19 -26.16 11.59
N LYS A 39 -6.07 -26.50 12.22
CA LYS A 39 -5.01 -27.33 11.60
C LYS A 39 -5.38 -28.80 11.73
N GLY A 40 -5.24 -29.55 10.63
CA GLY A 40 -5.33 -31.00 10.63
C GLY A 40 -3.95 -31.66 10.77
N THR A 41 -3.94 -32.98 10.95
CA THR A 41 -2.71 -33.78 10.97
C THR A 41 -2.51 -34.43 9.61
N GLY A 42 -1.45 -34.04 8.88
CA GLY A 42 -1.10 -34.57 7.58
C GLY A 42 -0.94 -33.51 6.50
N THR A 43 -0.64 -33.96 5.29
CA THR A 43 -0.43 -33.11 4.12
C THR A 43 -1.09 -33.68 2.89
N TYR A 44 -1.54 -32.82 2.00
CA TYR A 44 -2.01 -33.17 0.65
C TYR A 44 -0.95 -32.85 -0.39
N THR A 45 -0.61 -33.81 -1.24
CA THR A 45 0.31 -33.61 -2.37
C THR A 45 -0.46 -33.45 -3.65
N LEU A 46 -0.25 -32.35 -4.38
CA LEU A 46 -0.86 -32.15 -5.69
C LEU A 46 -0.45 -33.27 -6.66
N PRO A 47 -1.39 -33.97 -7.33
CA PRO A 47 -1.07 -34.99 -8.30
C PRO A 47 -0.47 -34.40 -9.59
N LYS A 48 0.21 -35.21 -10.40
CA LYS A 48 0.79 -34.78 -11.69
C LYS A 48 -0.27 -34.27 -12.68
N SER A 49 -1.45 -34.88 -12.70
CA SER A 49 -2.63 -34.44 -13.44
C SER A 49 -3.70 -34.06 -12.44
N ILE A 50 -4.20 -32.84 -12.51
CA ILE A 50 -5.16 -32.27 -11.57
C ILE A 50 -6.54 -32.29 -12.20
N ALA A 51 -7.49 -32.97 -11.55
CA ALA A 51 -8.90 -32.88 -11.88
C ALA A 51 -9.52 -31.73 -11.09
N MET A 52 -10.16 -30.78 -11.75
CA MET A 52 -10.83 -29.63 -11.11
C MET A 52 -12.32 -29.63 -11.47
N ASN A 53 -13.16 -29.57 -10.44
CA ASN A 53 -14.58 -29.24 -10.59
C ASN A 53 -14.79 -27.76 -10.34
N ALA A 54 -15.48 -27.08 -11.23
CA ALA A 54 -15.82 -25.67 -11.08
C ALA A 54 -17.17 -25.38 -11.78
N PRO A 55 -18.03 -24.54 -11.20
CA PRO A 55 -19.24 -24.11 -11.89
C PRO A 55 -18.87 -23.23 -13.09
N SER A 56 -19.69 -23.27 -14.15
CA SER A 56 -19.45 -22.48 -15.37
C SER A 56 -19.34 -20.97 -15.10
N SER A 57 -20.05 -20.48 -14.09
CA SER A 57 -19.97 -19.08 -13.63
C SER A 57 -18.59 -18.71 -13.07
N ALA A 58 -17.80 -19.66 -12.56
CA ALA A 58 -16.46 -19.44 -12.01
C ALA A 58 -15.33 -19.62 -13.04
N LYS A 59 -15.64 -19.59 -14.35
CA LYS A 59 -14.66 -19.80 -15.43
C LYS A 59 -13.41 -18.91 -15.29
N VAL A 60 -13.57 -17.64 -14.97
CA VAL A 60 -12.44 -16.69 -14.79
C VAL A 60 -11.51 -17.18 -13.68
N VAL A 61 -12.04 -17.68 -12.57
CA VAL A 61 -11.23 -18.18 -11.43
C VAL A 61 -10.54 -19.49 -11.81
N SER A 62 -11.30 -20.44 -12.40
CA SER A 62 -10.73 -21.75 -12.80
C SER A 62 -9.64 -21.63 -13.85
N ASP A 63 -9.79 -20.72 -14.82
CA ASP A 63 -8.76 -20.48 -15.84
C ASP A 63 -7.48 -19.90 -15.23
N GLN A 64 -7.58 -18.97 -14.27
CA GLN A 64 -6.42 -18.41 -13.56
C GLN A 64 -5.69 -19.47 -12.71
N ILE A 65 -6.44 -20.33 -12.01
CA ILE A 65 -5.90 -21.47 -11.27
C ILE A 65 -5.13 -22.40 -12.22
N ALA A 66 -5.75 -22.79 -13.32
CA ALA A 66 -5.16 -23.68 -14.30
C ALA A 66 -3.89 -23.10 -14.93
N ALA A 67 -3.93 -21.83 -15.33
CA ALA A 67 -2.79 -21.11 -15.90
C ALA A 67 -1.62 -21.04 -14.90
N LYS A 68 -1.88 -20.66 -13.65
CA LYS A 68 -0.84 -20.54 -12.62
C LYS A 68 -0.21 -21.90 -12.32
N LEU A 69 -1.00 -22.94 -12.11
CA LEU A 69 -0.49 -24.28 -11.84
C LEU A 69 0.29 -24.83 -13.03
N LYS A 70 -0.16 -24.62 -14.27
CA LYS A 70 0.58 -25.01 -15.47
C LYS A 70 1.94 -24.33 -15.54
N THR A 71 1.98 -23.01 -15.35
CA THR A 71 3.22 -22.22 -15.46
C THR A 71 4.25 -22.63 -14.41
N THR A 72 3.84 -22.72 -13.15
CA THR A 72 4.79 -22.92 -12.05
C THR A 72 5.09 -24.36 -11.73
N THR A 73 4.09 -25.25 -11.87
CA THR A 73 4.24 -26.66 -11.47
C THR A 73 4.37 -27.63 -12.64
N GLY A 74 4.11 -27.16 -13.87
CA GLY A 74 4.02 -28.00 -15.08
C GLY A 74 2.81 -28.93 -15.10
N ARG A 75 1.92 -28.84 -14.10
CA ARG A 75 0.75 -29.74 -14.01
C ARG A 75 -0.39 -29.25 -14.89
N VAL A 76 -1.02 -30.20 -15.58
CA VAL A 76 -2.21 -29.91 -16.37
C VAL A 76 -3.44 -30.03 -15.49
N VAL A 77 -4.31 -29.04 -15.58
CA VAL A 77 -5.59 -29.02 -14.89
C VAL A 77 -6.69 -29.39 -15.91
N ASN A 78 -7.43 -30.45 -15.62
CA ASN A 78 -8.54 -30.94 -16.45
C ASN A 78 -9.87 -30.67 -15.72
N LEU A 79 -10.79 -29.96 -16.38
CA LEU A 79 -12.13 -29.78 -15.83
C LEU A 79 -12.91 -31.09 -15.84
N THR A 80 -13.59 -31.39 -14.74
CA THR A 80 -14.38 -32.63 -14.58
C THR A 80 -15.60 -32.35 -13.71
N LYS A 81 -16.66 -33.16 -13.88
CA LYS A 81 -17.81 -33.22 -12.97
C LYS A 81 -17.73 -34.39 -11.99
N ASN A 82 -16.74 -35.24 -12.14
CA ASN A 82 -16.49 -36.41 -11.29
C ASN A 82 -15.62 -36.04 -10.06
N ARG A 83 -15.07 -37.05 -9.38
CA ARG A 83 -14.13 -36.85 -8.28
C ARG A 83 -12.98 -35.94 -8.72
N SER A 84 -12.81 -34.82 -7.98
CA SER A 84 -11.84 -33.76 -8.28
C SER A 84 -10.79 -33.64 -7.19
N ASN A 85 -9.61 -33.13 -7.56
CA ASN A 85 -8.53 -32.76 -6.65
C ASN A 85 -8.68 -31.33 -6.14
N ILE A 86 -9.33 -30.48 -6.96
CA ILE A 86 -9.74 -29.12 -6.63
C ILE A 86 -11.23 -29.01 -6.91
N ASP A 87 -12.00 -28.61 -5.91
CA ASP A 87 -13.45 -28.49 -5.99
C ASP A 87 -13.89 -27.08 -5.62
N LEU A 88 -14.42 -26.35 -6.58
CA LEU A 88 -14.93 -24.98 -6.42
C LEU A 88 -16.45 -25.05 -6.43
N GLN A 89 -17.09 -24.51 -5.40
CA GLN A 89 -18.55 -24.54 -5.27
C GLN A 89 -19.13 -23.16 -4.97
N ILE A 90 -20.16 -22.76 -5.70
CA ILE A 90 -21.01 -21.63 -5.32
C ILE A 90 -22.12 -22.17 -4.41
N ILE A 91 -22.21 -21.58 -3.24
CA ILE A 91 -23.19 -21.92 -2.19
C ILE A 91 -24.02 -20.69 -1.84
N ASN A 92 -24.95 -20.83 -0.90
CA ASN A 92 -25.69 -19.72 -0.30
C ASN A 92 -25.55 -19.81 1.22
N ASP A 93 -24.61 -19.05 1.79
CA ASP A 93 -24.38 -18.92 3.23
C ASP A 93 -24.31 -17.44 3.60
N ALA A 94 -25.34 -16.91 4.24
CA ALA A 94 -25.43 -15.50 4.61
C ALA A 94 -24.26 -15.01 5.48
N ASN A 95 -23.58 -15.92 6.22
CA ASN A 95 -22.46 -15.55 7.09
C ASN A 95 -21.18 -15.21 6.34
N LEU A 96 -21.03 -15.63 5.08
CA LEU A 96 -19.81 -15.42 4.28
C LEU A 96 -19.81 -14.09 3.53
N GLY A 97 -20.98 -13.52 3.23
CA GLY A 97 -21.07 -12.36 2.33
C GLY A 97 -20.59 -12.71 0.91
N THR A 98 -20.20 -11.71 0.13
CA THR A 98 -19.76 -11.89 -1.28
C THR A 98 -18.32 -12.29 -1.45
N GLU A 99 -17.46 -11.99 -0.48
CA GLU A 99 -16.01 -12.20 -0.56
C GLU A 99 -15.49 -13.29 0.39
N GLY A 100 -16.34 -13.75 1.33
CA GLY A 100 -15.99 -14.84 2.25
C GLY A 100 -16.04 -16.21 1.60
N TYR A 101 -15.37 -17.17 2.22
CA TYR A 101 -15.25 -18.54 1.75
C TYR A 101 -15.02 -19.52 2.90
N THR A 102 -15.27 -20.81 2.63
CA THR A 102 -14.69 -21.92 3.37
C THR A 102 -13.64 -22.61 2.52
N LEU A 103 -12.56 -23.07 3.15
CA LEU A 103 -11.50 -23.83 2.52
C LEU A 103 -11.19 -25.05 3.36
N ASP A 104 -11.35 -26.24 2.79
CA ASP A 104 -10.96 -27.52 3.38
C ASP A 104 -9.87 -28.18 2.53
N ILE A 105 -8.75 -28.50 3.15
CA ILE A 105 -7.65 -29.28 2.56
C ILE A 105 -7.48 -30.55 3.40
N ASN A 106 -7.69 -31.71 2.80
CA ASN A 106 -7.59 -33.02 3.42
C ASN A 106 -7.12 -34.07 2.43
N GLU A 107 -7.21 -35.36 2.76
CA GLU A 107 -6.76 -36.46 1.90
C GLU A 107 -7.52 -36.56 0.56
N LYS A 108 -8.71 -35.93 0.46
CA LYS A 108 -9.52 -35.91 -0.77
C LYS A 108 -9.08 -34.81 -1.73
N GLY A 109 -8.41 -33.76 -1.24
CA GLY A 109 -7.96 -32.62 -2.03
C GLY A 109 -8.29 -31.27 -1.41
N ILE A 110 -8.51 -30.28 -2.26
CA ILE A 110 -8.79 -28.87 -1.94
C ILE A 110 -10.24 -28.59 -2.29
N GLN A 111 -11.03 -28.16 -1.33
CA GLN A 111 -12.41 -27.70 -1.55
C GLN A 111 -12.54 -26.25 -1.13
N ILE A 112 -13.08 -25.39 -2.01
CA ILE A 112 -13.38 -23.98 -1.74
C ILE A 112 -14.87 -23.75 -2.02
N LYS A 113 -15.59 -23.25 -1.02
CA LYS A 113 -17.01 -22.87 -1.16
C LYS A 113 -17.19 -21.39 -0.86
N ALA A 114 -17.99 -20.70 -1.64
CA ALA A 114 -18.25 -19.28 -1.48
C ALA A 114 -19.61 -18.90 -2.09
N ASN A 115 -20.15 -17.73 -1.71
CA ASN A 115 -21.39 -17.22 -2.28
C ASN A 115 -21.19 -16.65 -3.70
N ALA A 116 -19.98 -16.18 -4.00
CA ALA A 116 -19.65 -15.55 -5.28
C ALA A 116 -18.22 -15.90 -5.73
N ASN A 117 -17.91 -15.60 -6.98
CA ASN A 117 -16.58 -15.84 -7.56
C ASN A 117 -15.46 -15.12 -6.82
N ALA A 118 -15.73 -13.94 -6.23
CA ALA A 118 -14.76 -13.21 -5.41
C ALA A 118 -14.29 -14.05 -4.22
N GLY A 119 -15.21 -14.68 -3.49
CA GLY A 119 -14.87 -15.58 -2.38
C GLY A 119 -14.07 -16.80 -2.84
N LEU A 120 -14.42 -17.42 -3.99
CA LEU A 120 -13.63 -18.52 -4.57
C LEU A 120 -12.19 -18.08 -4.89
N PHE A 121 -12.06 -16.86 -5.44
CA PHE A 121 -10.76 -16.28 -5.78
C PHE A 121 -9.91 -16.01 -4.53
N PHE A 122 -10.47 -15.38 -3.49
CA PHE A 122 -9.75 -15.12 -2.24
C PHE A 122 -9.42 -16.41 -1.47
N GLY A 123 -10.30 -17.43 -1.54
CA GLY A 123 -10.00 -18.76 -1.06
C GLY A 123 -8.80 -19.37 -1.77
N TRP A 124 -8.71 -19.21 -3.11
CA TRP A 124 -7.55 -19.62 -3.87
C TRP A 124 -6.27 -18.85 -3.49
N GLN A 125 -6.35 -17.54 -3.22
CA GLN A 125 -5.18 -16.79 -2.71
C GLN A 125 -4.68 -17.37 -1.39
N THR A 126 -5.56 -17.87 -0.55
CA THR A 126 -5.17 -18.58 0.68
C THR A 126 -4.50 -19.93 0.37
N VAL A 127 -4.99 -20.70 -0.60
CA VAL A 127 -4.31 -21.91 -1.08
C VAL A 127 -2.90 -21.59 -1.61
N MET A 128 -2.75 -20.49 -2.36
CA MET A 128 -1.45 -20.03 -2.84
C MET A 128 -0.48 -19.74 -1.69
N GLN A 129 -0.97 -19.19 -0.58
CA GLN A 129 -0.14 -18.94 0.60
C GLN A 129 0.21 -20.21 1.39
N LEU A 130 -0.56 -21.29 1.25
CA LEU A 130 -0.30 -22.59 1.86
C LEU A 130 0.63 -23.49 1.03
N LEU A 131 0.73 -23.24 -0.27
CA LEU A 131 1.67 -23.93 -1.16
C LEU A 131 3.12 -23.48 -0.88
N PRO A 132 4.12 -24.28 -1.27
CA PRO A 132 5.52 -23.87 -1.25
C PRO A 132 5.73 -22.51 -1.95
N SER A 133 6.64 -21.69 -1.43
CA SER A 133 6.92 -20.32 -1.92
C SER A 133 7.19 -20.27 -3.44
N ALA A 134 7.77 -21.33 -3.98
CA ALA A 134 8.02 -21.52 -5.41
C ALA A 134 6.75 -21.33 -6.30
N VAL A 135 5.54 -21.46 -5.75
CA VAL A 135 4.29 -21.22 -6.49
C VAL A 135 4.18 -19.79 -7.01
N TYR A 136 4.85 -18.83 -6.38
CA TYR A 136 4.85 -17.43 -6.81
C TYR A 136 5.81 -17.13 -7.97
N SER A 137 6.69 -18.08 -8.33
CA SER A 137 7.54 -17.95 -9.52
C SER A 137 6.73 -17.80 -10.82
N ASN A 138 7.30 -17.11 -11.80
CA ASN A 138 6.75 -17.00 -13.15
C ASN A 138 7.35 -18.04 -14.12
N THR A 139 8.17 -18.97 -13.60
CA THR A 139 8.81 -20.05 -14.38
C THR A 139 8.57 -21.40 -13.73
N LEU A 140 8.72 -22.46 -14.52
CA LEU A 140 8.56 -23.84 -14.09
C LEU A 140 9.52 -24.20 -12.94
N GLN A 141 8.99 -24.75 -11.87
CA GLN A 141 9.70 -25.20 -10.66
C GLN A 141 9.63 -26.74 -10.56
N ALA A 142 10.33 -27.42 -11.46
CA ALA A 142 10.21 -28.87 -11.68
C ALA A 142 10.55 -29.74 -10.45
N ASN A 143 11.46 -29.29 -9.60
CA ASN A 143 11.98 -30.06 -8.46
C ASN A 143 11.25 -29.75 -7.12
N THR A 144 10.14 -29.03 -7.18
CA THR A 144 9.37 -28.69 -5.97
C THR A 144 8.37 -29.78 -5.61
N ASN A 145 8.38 -30.18 -4.34
CA ASN A 145 7.33 -31.03 -3.78
C ASN A 145 6.11 -30.18 -3.45
N TRP A 146 5.05 -30.30 -4.23
CA TRP A 146 3.84 -29.48 -4.13
C TRP A 146 2.88 -30.04 -3.09
N THR A 147 3.19 -29.78 -1.80
CA THR A 147 2.41 -30.23 -0.65
C THR A 147 1.72 -29.06 0.05
N LEU A 148 0.55 -29.32 0.61
CA LEU A 148 -0.22 -28.40 1.45
C LEU A 148 -0.54 -29.07 2.78
N PRO A 149 -0.53 -28.33 3.90
CA PRO A 149 -0.99 -28.87 5.18
C PRO A 149 -2.50 -29.11 5.15
N TYR A 150 -2.98 -30.10 5.92
CA TYR A 150 -4.41 -30.23 6.16
C TYR A 150 -4.90 -29.08 7.02
N VAL A 151 -5.94 -28.39 6.54
CA VAL A 151 -6.56 -27.26 7.25
C VAL A 151 -8.05 -27.18 6.93
N SER A 152 -8.82 -26.64 7.86
CA SER A 152 -10.18 -26.17 7.64
C SER A 152 -10.25 -24.69 8.02
N ILE A 153 -10.71 -23.85 7.11
CA ILE A 153 -10.73 -22.40 7.24
C ILE A 153 -12.14 -21.89 6.91
N ILE A 154 -12.65 -21.00 7.76
CA ILE A 154 -13.77 -20.11 7.48
C ILE A 154 -13.22 -18.70 7.48
N ASP A 155 -13.40 -17.96 6.37
CA ASP A 155 -12.80 -16.65 6.25
C ASP A 155 -13.71 -15.65 5.54
N LYS A 156 -13.66 -14.40 5.97
CA LYS A 156 -14.42 -13.29 5.41
C LYS A 156 -13.77 -11.96 5.81
N PRO A 157 -13.88 -10.91 4.96
CA PRO A 157 -13.33 -9.61 5.29
C PRO A 157 -14.16 -8.90 6.37
N ARG A 158 -13.45 -8.11 7.18
CA ARG A 158 -14.06 -7.17 8.13
C ARG A 158 -14.66 -5.96 7.43
N PHE A 159 -13.99 -5.46 6.37
CA PHE A 159 -14.41 -4.27 5.62
C PHE A 159 -14.58 -4.57 4.13
N GLY A 160 -15.54 -3.88 3.51
CA GLY A 160 -15.77 -3.91 2.06
C GLY A 160 -14.72 -3.13 1.24
N TRP A 161 -14.00 -2.18 1.86
CA TRP A 161 -12.92 -1.43 1.24
C TRP A 161 -11.57 -1.82 1.83
N ARG A 162 -10.69 -2.34 1.00
CA ARG A 162 -9.30 -2.66 1.31
C ARG A 162 -8.45 -2.09 0.20
N GLY A 163 -8.06 -0.81 0.39
CA GLY A 163 -7.50 0.02 -0.66
C GLY A 163 -5.97 0.07 -0.66
N LEU A 164 -5.43 0.23 -1.86
CA LEU A 164 -4.04 0.60 -2.07
C LEU A 164 -3.98 1.61 -3.22
N MET A 165 -3.38 2.79 -2.97
CA MET A 165 -3.20 3.84 -3.95
C MET A 165 -1.82 3.76 -4.59
N LEU A 166 -1.73 4.10 -5.87
CA LEU A 166 -0.49 4.38 -6.57
C LEU A 166 -0.58 5.76 -7.25
N ASP A 167 0.30 6.66 -6.88
CA ASP A 167 0.53 7.92 -7.58
C ASP A 167 1.36 7.64 -8.84
N VAL A 168 0.79 7.94 -10.01
CA VAL A 168 1.48 7.83 -11.30
C VAL A 168 1.76 9.20 -11.91
N SER A 169 1.40 10.27 -11.20
CA SER A 169 1.57 11.64 -11.63
C SER A 169 2.97 12.19 -11.31
N ARG A 170 3.41 12.11 -10.04
CA ARG A 170 4.73 12.60 -9.65
C ARG A 170 5.83 11.86 -10.41
N HIS A 171 5.72 10.52 -10.48
CA HIS A 171 6.51 9.71 -11.41
C HIS A 171 5.61 8.80 -12.23
N PHE A 172 5.90 8.69 -13.53
CA PHE A 172 5.10 7.89 -14.45
C PHE A 172 5.49 6.41 -14.38
N PHE A 173 4.49 5.57 -14.14
CA PHE A 173 4.60 4.10 -14.20
C PHE A 173 3.91 3.62 -15.47
N ASN A 174 4.58 2.84 -16.28
CA ASN A 174 3.97 2.32 -17.51
C ASN A 174 2.87 1.28 -17.18
N LYS A 175 2.06 0.93 -18.18
CA LYS A 175 0.96 -0.04 -17.99
C LYS A 175 1.43 -1.38 -17.40
N ALA A 176 2.58 -1.90 -17.80
CA ALA A 176 3.09 -3.17 -17.28
C ALA A 176 3.43 -3.08 -15.77
N ASP A 177 3.96 -1.93 -15.32
CA ASP A 177 4.22 -1.67 -13.91
C ASP A 177 2.91 -1.65 -13.11
N VAL A 178 1.86 -1.00 -13.64
CA VAL A 178 0.53 -0.95 -13.01
C VAL A 178 -0.09 -2.35 -12.90
N LEU A 179 0.00 -3.16 -13.95
CA LEU A 179 -0.49 -4.55 -13.91
C LEU A 179 0.28 -5.39 -12.86
N THR A 180 1.59 -5.19 -12.74
CA THR A 180 2.40 -5.86 -11.72
C THR A 180 2.01 -5.41 -10.31
N PHE A 181 1.75 -4.12 -10.10
CA PHE A 181 1.28 -3.58 -8.82
C PHE A 181 -0.07 -4.19 -8.41
N ILE A 182 -1.00 -4.35 -9.37
CA ILE A 182 -2.28 -5.05 -9.16
C ILE A 182 -2.05 -6.52 -8.76
N ASP A 183 -1.12 -7.23 -9.39
CA ASP A 183 -0.78 -8.62 -9.02
C ASP A 183 -0.20 -8.72 -7.61
N ASP A 184 0.58 -7.73 -7.17
CA ASP A 184 1.10 -7.67 -5.81
C ASP A 184 -0.03 -7.42 -4.78
N MET A 185 -1.03 -6.58 -5.10
CA MET A 185 -2.22 -6.33 -4.27
C MET A 185 -3.02 -7.60 -3.99
N VAL A 186 -3.22 -8.41 -5.02
CA VAL A 186 -4.04 -9.64 -4.97
C VAL A 186 -3.56 -10.62 -3.91
N ARG A 187 -2.25 -10.75 -3.71
CA ARG A 187 -1.63 -11.69 -2.76
C ARG A 187 -2.16 -11.55 -1.33
N TYR A 188 -2.55 -10.32 -0.97
CA TYR A 188 -3.00 -9.95 0.38
C TYR A 188 -4.46 -9.51 0.41
N LYS A 189 -5.25 -9.91 -0.58
CA LYS A 189 -6.72 -9.73 -0.64
C LYS A 189 -7.18 -8.27 -0.67
N TYR A 190 -6.38 -7.36 -1.22
CA TYR A 190 -6.84 -6.03 -1.58
C TYR A 190 -7.91 -6.11 -2.67
N ASN A 191 -8.89 -5.16 -2.63
CA ASN A 191 -9.99 -5.14 -3.59
C ASN A 191 -10.30 -3.75 -4.16
N ARG A 192 -9.51 -2.72 -3.79
CA ARG A 192 -9.65 -1.36 -4.32
C ARG A 192 -8.28 -0.85 -4.74
N PHE A 193 -8.14 -0.53 -6.02
CA PHE A 193 -6.98 0.15 -6.58
C PHE A 193 -7.32 1.61 -6.79
N HIS A 194 -6.79 2.51 -5.96
CA HIS A 194 -6.93 3.94 -6.12
C HIS A 194 -5.80 4.43 -7.03
N TRP A 195 -6.18 4.93 -8.21
CA TRP A 195 -5.24 5.34 -9.25
C TRP A 195 -5.19 6.86 -9.31
N HIS A 196 -4.14 7.46 -8.71
CA HIS A 196 -3.93 8.90 -8.70
C HIS A 196 -3.32 9.33 -10.04
N LEU A 197 -4.18 9.81 -10.96
CA LEU A 197 -3.87 9.98 -12.38
C LEU A 197 -3.40 11.38 -12.75
N THR A 198 -3.66 12.38 -11.91
CA THR A 198 -3.35 13.79 -12.24
C THR A 198 -2.88 14.55 -11.02
N ASP A 199 -1.85 15.39 -11.23
CA ASP A 199 -1.27 16.26 -10.23
C ASP A 199 -0.44 17.35 -10.93
N ASP A 200 0.22 18.23 -10.18
CA ASP A 200 1.08 19.32 -10.65
C ASP A 200 2.21 18.86 -11.59
N GLN A 201 2.66 17.60 -11.45
CA GLN A 201 3.81 17.03 -12.16
C GLN A 201 3.42 16.21 -13.37
N GLY A 202 2.12 16.01 -13.60
CA GLY A 202 1.68 15.32 -14.80
C GLY A 202 0.19 14.97 -14.84
N TRP A 203 -0.36 15.06 -16.03
CA TRP A 203 -1.67 14.56 -16.40
C TRP A 203 -1.53 13.22 -17.12
N ARG A 204 -2.05 12.13 -16.56
CA ARG A 204 -1.71 10.78 -17.03
C ARG A 204 -2.82 10.01 -17.73
N ILE A 205 -3.99 10.62 -17.95
CA ILE A 205 -5.12 9.96 -18.64
C ILE A 205 -5.53 10.72 -19.91
N GLU A 206 -5.70 10.00 -21.02
CA GLU A 206 -6.16 10.57 -22.28
C GLU A 206 -7.61 11.07 -22.17
N ILE A 207 -7.82 12.35 -22.52
CA ILE A 207 -9.13 12.97 -22.73
C ILE A 207 -9.18 13.43 -24.19
N LYS A 208 -9.89 12.69 -25.03
CA LYS A 208 -9.87 12.88 -26.49
C LYS A 208 -10.37 14.26 -26.92
N SER A 209 -11.37 14.80 -26.21
CA SER A 209 -11.87 16.15 -26.44
C SER A 209 -10.92 17.27 -25.98
N LEU A 210 -9.90 16.96 -25.16
CA LEU A 210 -8.97 17.91 -24.58
C LEU A 210 -7.51 17.45 -24.77
N PRO A 211 -7.01 17.35 -26.01
CA PRO A 211 -5.74 16.67 -26.31
C PRO A 211 -4.50 17.34 -25.69
N LYS A 212 -4.55 18.63 -25.34
CA LYS A 212 -3.42 19.31 -24.68
C LYS A 212 -3.16 18.78 -23.28
N LEU A 213 -4.13 18.16 -22.60
CA LEU A 213 -3.90 17.54 -21.29
C LEU A 213 -2.79 16.49 -21.36
N THR A 214 -2.71 15.71 -22.44
CA THR A 214 -1.67 14.71 -22.63
C THR A 214 -0.51 15.19 -23.52
N SER A 215 -0.74 16.05 -24.52
CA SER A 215 0.36 16.54 -25.36
C SER A 215 1.23 17.60 -24.67
N VAL A 216 0.73 18.29 -23.65
CA VAL A 216 1.44 19.29 -22.84
C VAL A 216 1.54 18.83 -21.38
N GLY A 217 0.39 18.57 -20.75
CA GLY A 217 0.31 18.29 -19.31
C GLY A 217 0.98 16.98 -18.86
N ALA A 218 1.25 16.04 -19.78
CA ALA A 218 1.89 14.78 -19.45
C ALA A 218 3.43 14.83 -19.48
N TRP A 219 4.04 15.97 -19.85
CA TRP A 219 5.47 16.05 -20.15
C TRP A 219 6.17 17.20 -19.44
N ARG A 220 7.35 16.90 -18.86
CA ARG A 220 8.21 17.85 -18.16
C ARG A 220 9.70 17.55 -18.40
N PRO A 221 10.61 18.45 -18.07
CA PRO A 221 12.04 18.12 -18.03
C PRO A 221 12.33 17.01 -17.02
N GLU A 222 13.25 16.12 -17.35
CA GLU A 222 13.70 15.07 -16.41
C GLU A 222 14.49 15.68 -15.25
N ARG A 223 14.18 15.26 -14.03
CA ARG A 223 14.93 15.59 -12.81
C ARG A 223 15.26 14.32 -12.05
N LYS A 224 16.48 14.25 -11.54
CA LYS A 224 16.98 13.12 -10.71
C LYS A 224 17.36 13.58 -9.30
N GLY A 225 17.21 14.88 -9.04
CA GLY A 225 17.49 15.48 -7.76
C GLY A 225 16.40 15.20 -6.72
N LYS A 226 16.69 15.64 -5.51
CA LYS A 226 15.72 15.55 -4.41
C LYS A 226 14.52 16.46 -4.69
N TRP A 227 13.35 15.94 -4.46
CA TRP A 227 12.07 16.66 -4.49
C TRP A 227 12.16 18.00 -3.73
N MET A 228 11.57 19.07 -4.25
CA MET A 228 11.62 20.44 -3.76
C MET A 228 13.02 21.11 -3.81
N ASN A 229 14.04 20.44 -4.36
CA ASN A 229 15.40 20.99 -4.50
C ASN A 229 15.92 20.93 -5.94
N THR A 230 15.05 20.71 -6.91
CA THR A 230 15.41 20.76 -8.32
C THR A 230 15.27 22.19 -8.86
N PRO A 231 16.06 22.62 -9.87
CA PRO A 231 15.85 23.91 -10.49
C PRO A 231 14.53 23.95 -11.26
N ALA A 232 13.85 25.09 -11.22
CA ALA A 232 12.67 25.33 -12.03
C ALA A 232 13.00 25.17 -13.53
N PRO A 233 12.08 24.59 -14.33
CA PRO A 233 12.31 24.43 -15.75
C PRO A 233 12.38 25.78 -16.48
N SER A 234 13.31 25.92 -17.43
CA SER A 234 13.30 27.05 -18.34
C SER A 234 12.25 26.86 -19.45
N ILE A 235 11.77 27.96 -20.04
CA ILE A 235 10.68 27.92 -21.05
C ILE A 235 11.02 27.00 -22.25
N ASN A 236 12.29 26.97 -22.66
CA ASN A 236 12.76 26.20 -23.82
C ASN A 236 13.45 24.88 -23.43
N GLU A 237 13.39 24.47 -22.17
CA GLU A 237 14.00 23.22 -21.73
C GLU A 237 13.27 22.02 -22.34
N PRO A 238 14.00 21.02 -22.90
CA PRO A 238 13.38 19.84 -23.49
C PRO A 238 12.55 19.06 -22.45
N LYS A 239 11.29 18.78 -22.79
CA LYS A 239 10.36 18.00 -21.95
C LYS A 239 10.49 16.52 -22.33
N THR A 240 11.44 15.83 -21.69
CA THR A 240 11.85 14.47 -22.03
C THR A 240 11.29 13.39 -21.10
N TYR A 241 10.71 13.79 -19.98
CA TYR A 241 10.13 12.87 -18.99
C TYR A 241 8.63 13.00 -18.93
N GLY A 242 7.93 11.86 -18.92
CA GLY A 242 6.48 11.80 -18.79
C GLY A 242 5.90 10.56 -19.45
N GLY A 243 4.62 10.63 -19.72
CA GLY A 243 3.82 9.57 -20.30
C GLY A 243 2.36 9.70 -19.87
N PHE A 244 1.50 8.94 -20.52
CA PHE A 244 0.08 8.86 -20.17
C PHE A 244 -0.49 7.53 -20.62
N TYR A 245 -1.66 7.19 -20.11
CA TYR A 245 -2.44 6.02 -20.53
C TYR A 245 -3.48 6.46 -21.54
N THR A 246 -3.54 5.76 -22.67
CA THR A 246 -4.66 5.89 -23.61
C THR A 246 -5.94 5.33 -22.98
N GLN A 247 -7.10 5.70 -23.50
CA GLN A 247 -8.36 5.12 -23.02
C GLN A 247 -8.40 3.61 -23.20
N GLU A 248 -7.70 3.06 -24.19
CA GLU A 248 -7.58 1.62 -24.38
C GLU A 248 -6.68 0.99 -23.31
N ASP A 249 -5.57 1.63 -22.93
CA ASP A 249 -4.75 1.17 -21.79
C ASP A 249 -5.56 1.15 -20.49
N ILE A 250 -6.37 2.19 -20.23
CA ILE A 250 -7.27 2.24 -19.07
C ILE A 250 -8.25 1.05 -19.09
N LYS A 251 -8.89 0.78 -20.24
CA LYS A 251 -9.83 -0.37 -20.35
C LYS A 251 -9.14 -1.69 -20.08
N GLU A 252 -7.91 -1.88 -20.57
CA GLU A 252 -7.13 -3.09 -20.31
C GLU A 252 -6.80 -3.25 -18.82
N VAL A 253 -6.34 -2.17 -18.16
CA VAL A 253 -6.03 -2.19 -16.72
C VAL A 253 -7.29 -2.48 -15.90
N VAL A 254 -8.40 -1.81 -16.21
CA VAL A 254 -9.69 -2.02 -15.52
C VAL A 254 -10.19 -3.46 -15.70
N ALA A 255 -10.12 -4.01 -16.93
CA ALA A 255 -10.50 -5.39 -17.19
C ALA A 255 -9.59 -6.40 -16.44
N TYR A 256 -8.29 -6.12 -16.40
CA TYR A 256 -7.30 -6.93 -15.67
C TYR A 256 -7.56 -6.94 -14.16
N ALA A 257 -7.82 -5.78 -13.58
CA ALA A 257 -8.18 -5.62 -12.17
C ALA A 257 -9.50 -6.34 -11.86
N LYS A 258 -10.53 -6.15 -12.68
CA LYS A 258 -11.85 -6.78 -12.53
C LYS A 258 -11.76 -8.30 -12.55
N ALA A 259 -10.92 -8.88 -13.43
CA ALA A 259 -10.68 -10.33 -13.46
C ALA A 259 -10.05 -10.85 -12.15
N ARG A 260 -9.52 -9.97 -11.31
CA ARG A 260 -8.91 -10.22 -10.00
C ARG A 260 -9.77 -9.72 -8.83
N PHE A 261 -11.00 -9.33 -9.12
CA PHE A 261 -11.96 -8.78 -8.13
C PHE A 261 -11.45 -7.51 -7.44
N ILE A 262 -10.70 -6.70 -8.18
CA ILE A 262 -10.25 -5.36 -7.79
C ILE A 262 -11.04 -4.33 -8.60
N GLU A 263 -11.69 -3.41 -7.90
CA GLU A 263 -12.30 -2.23 -8.51
C GLU A 263 -11.28 -1.10 -8.55
N VAL A 264 -11.28 -0.34 -9.66
CA VAL A 264 -10.36 0.78 -9.88
C VAL A 264 -11.08 2.09 -9.63
N ILE A 265 -10.52 2.93 -8.76
CA ILE A 265 -11.00 4.26 -8.44
C ILE A 265 -10.07 5.27 -9.11
N PRO A 266 -10.51 6.00 -10.17
CA PRO A 266 -9.71 7.07 -10.74
C PRO A 266 -9.75 8.30 -9.85
N GLU A 267 -8.61 8.96 -9.70
CA GLU A 267 -8.53 10.29 -9.10
C GLU A 267 -8.13 11.32 -10.15
N ILE A 268 -8.90 12.41 -10.19
CA ILE A 268 -8.60 13.66 -10.90
C ILE A 268 -8.54 14.74 -9.84
N ASP A 269 -7.34 15.13 -9.50
CA ASP A 269 -7.12 16.04 -8.38
C ASP A 269 -7.36 17.49 -8.79
N ILE A 270 -8.34 18.10 -8.15
CA ILE A 270 -8.87 19.45 -8.36
C ILE A 270 -9.50 19.99 -7.08
N PRO A 271 -9.60 21.31 -6.85
CA PRO A 271 -9.13 22.42 -7.69
C PRO A 271 -7.65 22.73 -7.56
N GLY A 272 -7.01 22.34 -6.43
CA GLY A 272 -5.56 22.34 -6.25
C GLY A 272 -4.89 21.31 -7.16
N HIS A 273 -3.59 21.12 -7.05
CA HIS A 273 -2.84 20.09 -7.79
C HIS A 273 -3.09 20.09 -9.31
N SER A 274 -3.46 21.27 -9.86
CA SER A 274 -3.90 21.43 -11.24
C SER A 274 -2.87 22.09 -12.15
N LEU A 275 -1.58 22.18 -11.74
CA LEU A 275 -0.57 22.89 -12.53
C LEU A 275 -0.36 22.26 -13.91
N ALA A 276 -0.42 20.92 -14.03
CA ALA A 276 -0.35 20.25 -15.33
C ALA A 276 -1.54 20.62 -16.24
N MET A 277 -2.74 20.79 -15.67
CA MET A 277 -3.93 21.24 -16.39
C MET A 277 -3.80 22.73 -16.78
N ASN A 278 -3.30 23.58 -15.88
CA ASN A 278 -3.04 25.00 -16.14
C ASN A 278 -1.95 25.19 -17.21
N ALA A 279 -0.92 24.34 -17.23
CA ALA A 279 0.09 24.35 -18.29
C ALA A 279 -0.51 24.00 -19.67
N ALA A 280 -1.51 23.13 -19.72
CA ALA A 280 -2.22 22.78 -20.95
C ALA A 280 -3.23 23.85 -21.39
N TYR A 281 -3.92 24.48 -20.43
CA TYR A 281 -5.01 25.42 -20.63
C TYR A 281 -4.96 26.57 -19.61
N PRO A 282 -4.05 27.56 -19.77
CA PRO A 282 -3.78 28.60 -18.78
C PRO A 282 -5.00 29.45 -18.36
N PHE A 283 -5.99 29.58 -19.24
CA PHE A 283 -7.22 30.34 -18.98
C PHE A 283 -8.15 29.69 -17.93
N LEU A 284 -7.82 28.49 -17.45
CA LEU A 284 -8.57 27.81 -16.38
C LEU A 284 -8.12 28.26 -14.97
N SER A 285 -6.98 28.95 -14.86
CA SER A 285 -6.46 29.50 -13.59
C SER A 285 -6.93 30.94 -13.36
N THR A 286 -6.74 31.44 -12.14
CA THR A 286 -6.97 32.86 -11.81
C THR A 286 -5.87 33.79 -12.36
N THR A 287 -4.77 33.22 -12.88
CA THR A 287 -3.61 33.95 -13.43
C THR A 287 -3.31 33.55 -14.89
N PRO A 288 -4.25 33.72 -15.84
CA PRO A 288 -4.17 33.14 -17.18
C PRO A 288 -2.99 33.62 -18.04
N ASN A 289 -2.37 34.73 -17.69
CA ASN A 289 -1.21 35.27 -18.40
C ASN A 289 0.14 34.76 -17.89
N TYR A 290 0.14 33.93 -16.83
CA TYR A 290 1.36 33.30 -16.34
C TYR A 290 1.84 32.20 -17.30
N PRO A 291 3.15 32.13 -17.60
CA PRO A 291 3.70 31.11 -18.51
C PRO A 291 3.85 29.75 -17.82
N PHE A 292 2.74 29.10 -17.55
CA PHE A 292 2.69 27.83 -16.84
C PHE A 292 3.55 26.74 -17.50
N GLN A 293 4.22 25.98 -16.68
CA GLN A 293 4.89 24.75 -17.04
C GLN A 293 4.50 23.64 -16.06
N VAL A 294 4.55 22.39 -16.51
CA VAL A 294 4.38 21.23 -15.65
C VAL A 294 5.51 21.20 -14.64
N ASN A 295 5.23 21.05 -13.36
CA ASN A 295 6.22 21.02 -12.29
C ASN A 295 7.22 19.87 -12.48
N ALA A 296 8.51 20.15 -12.39
CA ALA A 296 9.57 19.17 -12.57
C ALA A 296 10.23 18.75 -11.24
N GLY A 297 9.63 19.11 -10.09
CA GLY A 297 10.15 18.83 -8.75
C GLY A 297 10.80 20.05 -8.08
N GLU A 298 10.67 21.23 -8.68
CA GLU A 298 11.03 22.51 -8.05
C GLU A 298 10.03 22.90 -6.98
N GLU A 299 10.47 23.76 -6.06
CA GLU A 299 9.62 24.34 -5.05
C GLU A 299 8.64 25.36 -5.67
N PHE A 300 7.35 25.10 -5.59
CA PHE A 300 6.28 25.96 -6.13
C PHE A 300 5.21 26.33 -5.10
N MET A 301 5.33 25.77 -3.90
CA MET A 301 4.45 26.02 -2.76
C MET A 301 5.24 26.56 -1.58
N ASP A 302 4.61 27.39 -0.77
CA ASP A 302 5.05 27.79 0.56
C ASP A 302 4.21 27.04 1.59
N TRP A 303 4.80 26.05 2.20
CA TRP A 303 4.13 25.16 3.17
C TRP A 303 3.98 25.79 4.56
N GLU A 304 4.81 26.77 4.90
CA GLU A 304 4.67 27.56 6.13
C GLU A 304 3.60 28.64 6.00
N GLY A 305 3.35 29.04 4.78
CA GLY A 305 2.21 29.79 4.28
C GLY A 305 2.04 31.18 4.81
N PHE A 306 1.00 31.83 4.31
CA PHE A 306 0.50 33.12 4.79
C PHE A 306 -0.72 32.87 5.69
N ASN A 307 -0.72 33.41 6.90
CA ASN A 307 -1.82 33.23 7.88
C ASN A 307 -2.12 31.76 8.29
N GLY A 308 -1.12 30.87 8.26
CA GLY A 308 -1.29 29.48 8.66
C GLY A 308 -1.94 28.58 7.59
N HIS A 309 -2.04 29.07 6.35
CA HIS A 309 -2.52 28.31 5.20
C HIS A 309 -1.41 28.15 4.16
N VAL A 310 -1.39 27.01 3.49
CA VAL A 310 -0.49 26.77 2.35
C VAL A 310 -0.70 27.86 1.29
N ALA A 311 0.38 28.40 0.74
CA ALA A 311 0.34 29.42 -0.30
C ALA A 311 1.08 28.97 -1.56
N ALA A 312 0.47 29.17 -2.73
CA ALA A 312 1.12 28.90 -3.99
C ALA A 312 2.03 30.06 -4.42
N LYS A 313 3.29 29.76 -4.75
CA LYS A 313 4.21 30.64 -5.46
C LYS A 313 3.85 30.70 -6.94
N ILE A 314 3.36 29.58 -7.49
CA ILE A 314 2.81 29.43 -8.83
C ILE A 314 1.38 28.93 -8.68
N ASP A 315 0.40 29.61 -9.31
CA ASP A 315 -1.02 29.26 -9.21
C ASP A 315 -1.27 27.85 -9.77
N ASN A 316 -1.46 26.87 -8.88
CA ASN A 316 -1.77 25.49 -9.24
C ASN A 316 -3.25 25.15 -9.02
N SER A 317 -4.11 26.18 -8.89
CA SER A 317 -5.55 26.00 -8.68
C SER A 317 -6.36 26.36 -9.92
N LEU A 318 -7.52 25.74 -10.06
CA LEU A 318 -8.53 26.14 -11.02
C LEU A 318 -9.32 27.37 -10.50
N ASP A 319 -9.78 28.23 -11.43
CA ASP A 319 -10.59 29.40 -11.11
C ASP A 319 -12.05 29.01 -10.83
N PRO A 320 -12.54 29.08 -9.57
CA PRO A 320 -13.92 28.70 -9.23
C PRO A 320 -14.98 29.65 -9.79
N SER A 321 -14.59 30.82 -10.26
CA SER A 321 -15.49 31.84 -10.84
C SER A 321 -15.66 31.68 -12.35
N ASN A 322 -14.83 30.87 -12.99
CA ASN A 322 -14.80 30.69 -14.44
C ASN A 322 -15.69 29.51 -14.87
N GLU A 323 -16.81 29.79 -15.54
CA GLU A 323 -17.74 28.76 -16.01
C GLU A 323 -17.07 27.75 -16.98
N THR A 324 -16.07 28.17 -17.76
CA THR A 324 -15.32 27.30 -18.66
C THR A 324 -14.60 26.18 -17.91
N VAL A 325 -14.19 26.38 -16.66
CA VAL A 325 -13.63 25.31 -15.80
C VAL A 325 -14.61 24.15 -15.68
N TYR A 326 -15.87 24.45 -15.37
CA TYR A 326 -16.90 23.41 -15.19
C TYR A 326 -17.29 22.73 -16.51
N GLU A 327 -17.26 23.47 -17.63
CA GLU A 327 -17.43 22.87 -18.97
C GLU A 327 -16.31 21.88 -19.30
N TYR A 328 -15.07 22.19 -18.91
CA TYR A 328 -13.93 21.30 -19.09
C TYR A 328 -14.03 20.08 -18.17
N LEU A 329 -14.40 20.29 -16.92
CA LEU A 329 -14.61 19.18 -15.97
C LEU A 329 -15.78 18.28 -16.41
N ASP A 330 -16.85 18.83 -16.99
CA ASP A 330 -17.94 18.02 -17.54
C ASP A 330 -17.46 17.11 -18.67
N LYS A 331 -16.61 17.61 -19.59
CA LYS A 331 -15.98 16.81 -20.64
C LYS A 331 -15.06 15.74 -20.05
N ILE A 332 -14.20 16.10 -19.09
CA ILE A 332 -13.26 15.19 -18.45
C ILE A 332 -14.02 14.04 -17.78
N PHE A 333 -14.96 14.34 -16.89
CA PHE A 333 -15.72 13.29 -16.18
C PHE A 333 -16.68 12.55 -17.12
N GLY A 334 -17.13 13.20 -18.21
CA GLY A 334 -17.91 12.56 -19.26
C GLY A 334 -17.16 11.46 -20.01
N GLU A 335 -15.85 11.64 -20.24
CA GLU A 335 -14.99 10.61 -20.86
C GLU A 335 -14.48 9.58 -19.86
N ILE A 336 -14.25 9.97 -18.59
CA ILE A 336 -13.72 9.08 -17.55
C ILE A 336 -14.78 8.11 -17.03
N ALA A 337 -15.98 8.59 -16.71
CA ALA A 337 -17.02 7.80 -16.07
C ALA A 337 -17.34 6.45 -16.76
N PRO A 338 -17.42 6.36 -18.11
CA PRO A 338 -17.65 5.07 -18.78
C PRO A 338 -16.45 4.13 -18.76
N LEU A 339 -15.23 4.62 -18.53
CA LEU A 339 -14.02 3.80 -18.48
C LEU A 339 -13.89 3.03 -17.15
N PHE A 340 -14.44 3.56 -16.07
CA PHE A 340 -14.34 2.99 -14.72
C PHE A 340 -15.72 2.53 -14.24
N PRO A 341 -16.00 1.22 -14.21
CA PRO A 341 -17.32 0.69 -13.83
C PRO A 341 -17.69 0.94 -12.37
N PHE A 342 -16.70 1.08 -11.48
CA PHE A 342 -16.95 1.29 -10.04
C PHE A 342 -17.75 2.59 -9.79
N GLU A 343 -18.49 2.61 -8.69
CA GLU A 343 -19.43 3.69 -8.41
C GLU A 343 -18.79 5.02 -8.02
N TYR A 344 -17.54 5.04 -7.53
CA TYR A 344 -16.84 6.25 -7.08
C TYR A 344 -15.83 6.78 -8.10
N ILE A 345 -15.79 8.12 -8.23
CA ILE A 345 -14.70 8.90 -8.80
C ILE A 345 -14.15 9.79 -7.68
N HIS A 346 -12.84 9.79 -7.50
CA HIS A 346 -12.17 10.64 -6.52
C HIS A 346 -11.79 11.98 -7.18
N MET A 347 -12.15 13.09 -6.54
CA MET A 347 -11.89 14.43 -7.08
C MET A 347 -10.66 15.11 -6.48
N GLY A 348 -9.91 14.45 -5.58
CA GLY A 348 -8.87 15.09 -4.79
C GLY A 348 -9.47 16.04 -3.75
N GLY A 349 -9.18 17.32 -3.88
CA GLY A 349 -9.73 18.39 -3.04
C GLY A 349 -8.80 18.87 -1.95
N ASP A 350 -7.63 18.27 -1.82
CA ASP A 350 -6.61 18.52 -0.82
C ASP A 350 -5.74 19.76 -1.15
N GLU A 351 -5.10 20.26 -0.11
CA GLU A 351 -4.02 21.25 -0.12
C GLU A 351 -4.22 22.46 -1.07
N ASN A 352 -5.47 22.78 -1.40
CA ASN A 352 -5.77 23.86 -2.33
C ASN A 352 -5.33 25.23 -1.78
N PRO A 353 -4.33 25.90 -2.40
CA PRO A 353 -3.87 27.21 -1.96
C PRO A 353 -4.90 28.29 -2.33
N LYS A 354 -5.25 29.11 -1.34
CA LYS A 354 -6.34 30.08 -1.49
C LYS A 354 -5.84 31.51 -1.77
N ASN A 355 -4.52 31.73 -1.71
CA ASN A 355 -3.91 33.06 -1.86
C ASN A 355 -4.13 33.72 -3.22
N ASN A 356 -4.26 32.95 -4.31
CA ASN A 356 -4.57 33.49 -5.64
C ASN A 356 -6.08 33.77 -5.78
N TRP A 357 -6.93 32.94 -5.19
CA TRP A 357 -8.37 33.20 -5.13
C TRP A 357 -8.70 34.48 -4.36
N GLU A 358 -8.02 34.74 -3.24
CA GLU A 358 -8.17 35.96 -2.44
C GLU A 358 -7.88 37.23 -3.24
N LYS A 359 -6.89 37.18 -4.13
CA LYS A 359 -6.46 38.31 -4.97
C LYS A 359 -7.30 38.49 -6.25
N SER A 360 -8.06 37.46 -6.65
CA SER A 360 -8.83 37.47 -7.88
C SER A 360 -10.10 38.32 -7.74
N SER A 361 -10.22 39.39 -8.55
CA SER A 361 -11.44 40.20 -8.60
C SER A 361 -12.67 39.40 -9.02
N ASN A 362 -12.50 38.39 -9.90
CA ASN A 362 -13.58 37.51 -10.33
C ASN A 362 -14.07 36.61 -9.21
N VAL A 363 -13.15 36.03 -8.42
CA VAL A 363 -13.51 35.23 -7.25
C VAL A 363 -14.20 36.08 -6.19
N GLN A 364 -13.73 37.33 -5.96
CA GLN A 364 -14.40 38.27 -5.06
C GLN A 364 -15.82 38.62 -5.54
N ALA A 365 -16.02 38.79 -6.84
CA ALA A 365 -17.35 38.99 -7.43
C ALA A 365 -18.26 37.76 -7.27
N LEU A 366 -17.72 36.56 -7.46
CA LEU A 366 -18.41 35.30 -7.19
C LEU A 366 -18.84 35.23 -5.71
N MET A 367 -17.94 35.51 -4.78
CA MET A 367 -18.24 35.49 -3.35
C MET A 367 -19.42 36.42 -3.02
N LYS A 368 -19.40 37.65 -3.55
CA LYS A 368 -20.50 38.59 -3.37
C LYS A 368 -21.81 38.10 -3.98
N LYS A 369 -21.76 37.53 -5.20
CA LYS A 369 -22.93 37.01 -5.92
C LYS A 369 -23.59 35.85 -5.18
N GLU A 370 -22.79 34.90 -4.72
CA GLU A 370 -23.26 33.66 -4.09
C GLU A 370 -23.39 33.76 -2.55
N GLY A 371 -23.02 34.92 -1.96
CA GLY A 371 -23.07 35.15 -0.51
C GLY A 371 -22.06 34.35 0.28
N LEU A 372 -20.90 33.99 -0.32
CA LEU A 372 -19.84 33.21 0.30
C LEU A 372 -19.01 34.10 1.23
N LYS A 373 -18.73 33.63 2.43
CA LYS A 373 -18.12 34.45 3.50
C LYS A 373 -16.59 34.42 3.49
N ASP A 374 -16.02 33.29 3.11
CA ASP A 374 -14.57 33.05 3.11
C ASP A 374 -14.16 32.08 2.00
N GLN A 375 -12.87 31.82 1.88
CA GLN A 375 -12.30 30.97 0.84
C GLN A 375 -12.63 29.48 1.03
N ASN A 376 -12.98 29.03 2.24
CA ASN A 376 -13.45 27.68 2.50
C ASN A 376 -14.86 27.47 1.91
N GLU A 377 -15.73 28.49 2.04
CA GLU A 377 -17.04 28.45 1.37
C GLU A 377 -16.91 28.52 -0.18
N VAL A 378 -15.87 29.19 -0.71
CA VAL A 378 -15.54 29.14 -2.15
C VAL A 378 -15.14 27.73 -2.58
N GLN A 379 -14.30 27.07 -1.80
CA GLN A 379 -13.93 25.66 -2.06
C GLN A 379 -15.17 24.75 -1.98
N SER A 380 -16.01 24.90 -0.98
CA SER A 380 -17.27 24.17 -0.87
C SER A 380 -18.20 24.42 -2.07
N TYR A 381 -18.27 25.67 -2.58
CA TYR A 381 -19.01 25.98 -3.79
C TYR A 381 -18.46 25.19 -5.00
N PHE A 382 -17.14 25.16 -5.17
CA PHE A 382 -16.48 24.38 -6.22
C PHE A 382 -16.79 22.87 -6.09
N VAL A 383 -16.59 22.31 -4.91
CA VAL A 383 -16.86 20.89 -4.59
C VAL A 383 -18.31 20.52 -4.94
N ARG A 384 -19.28 21.33 -4.52
CA ARG A 384 -20.71 21.08 -4.84
C ARG A 384 -20.99 21.07 -6.34
N ARG A 385 -20.31 21.92 -7.12
CA ARG A 385 -20.46 21.95 -8.58
C ARG A 385 -19.85 20.70 -9.23
N VAL A 386 -18.66 20.31 -8.79
CA VAL A 386 -17.99 19.09 -9.25
C VAL A 386 -18.82 17.85 -8.89
N GLN A 387 -19.37 17.79 -7.67
CA GLN A 387 -20.26 16.69 -7.27
C GLN A 387 -21.47 16.55 -8.21
N LYS A 388 -22.12 17.67 -8.57
CA LYS A 388 -23.22 17.66 -9.53
C LYS A 388 -22.80 17.12 -10.89
N ILE A 389 -21.62 17.49 -11.38
CA ILE A 389 -21.07 16.98 -12.63
C ILE A 389 -20.85 15.47 -12.53
N ILE A 390 -20.13 14.99 -11.52
CA ILE A 390 -19.85 13.56 -11.33
C ILE A 390 -21.16 12.76 -11.18
N ASN A 391 -22.11 13.25 -10.38
CA ASN A 391 -23.40 12.59 -10.21
C ASN A 391 -24.22 12.55 -11.52
N SER A 392 -24.12 13.58 -12.38
CA SER A 392 -24.77 13.57 -13.68
C SER A 392 -24.24 12.49 -14.64
N LYS A 393 -23.02 11.96 -14.37
CA LYS A 393 -22.43 10.83 -15.11
C LYS A 393 -22.76 9.48 -14.48
N GLY A 394 -23.67 9.43 -13.49
CA GLY A 394 -24.06 8.20 -12.79
C GLY A 394 -23.03 7.67 -11.80
N LYS A 395 -22.13 8.53 -11.34
CA LYS A 395 -21.08 8.21 -10.35
C LYS A 395 -21.31 8.96 -9.04
N LYS A 396 -20.74 8.44 -7.97
CA LYS A 396 -20.64 9.12 -6.67
C LYS A 396 -19.28 9.78 -6.54
N MET A 397 -19.25 10.95 -5.92
CA MET A 397 -18.01 11.66 -5.65
C MET A 397 -17.36 11.15 -4.36
N MET A 398 -16.04 11.07 -4.37
CA MET A 398 -15.19 10.93 -3.20
C MET A 398 -14.11 12.03 -3.23
N GLY A 399 -13.59 12.45 -2.09
CA GLY A 399 -12.46 13.37 -2.01
C GLY A 399 -11.74 13.24 -0.68
N TRP A 400 -10.57 13.89 -0.59
CA TRP A 400 -9.82 14.00 0.64
C TRP A 400 -10.60 14.81 1.68
N ASP A 401 -10.23 14.74 2.96
CA ASP A 401 -11.05 15.30 4.05
C ASP A 401 -11.18 16.83 4.02
N GLU A 402 -10.42 17.56 3.19
CA GLU A 402 -10.60 18.99 2.93
C GLU A 402 -11.91 19.34 2.23
N ILE A 403 -12.58 18.39 1.57
CA ILE A 403 -13.91 18.65 1.00
C ILE A 403 -14.98 18.93 2.06
N LEU A 404 -14.68 18.67 3.35
CA LEU A 404 -15.53 19.06 4.48
C LEU A 404 -15.47 20.56 4.77
N GLU A 405 -14.40 21.24 4.37
CA GLU A 405 -14.20 22.67 4.65
C GLU A 405 -15.27 23.51 3.93
N GLY A 406 -15.91 24.39 4.67
CA GLY A 406 -17.03 25.19 4.14
C GLY A 406 -18.34 24.44 3.96
N GLY A 407 -18.40 23.16 4.36
CA GLY A 407 -19.58 22.30 4.35
C GLY A 407 -19.67 21.39 3.14
N LEU A 408 -19.87 20.11 3.41
CA LEU A 408 -20.13 19.06 2.41
C LEU A 408 -21.60 18.70 2.41
N SER A 409 -22.18 18.43 1.24
CA SER A 409 -23.58 18.04 1.09
C SER A 409 -23.72 16.79 0.23
N GLY A 410 -24.89 16.16 0.34
CA GLY A 410 -25.24 15.00 -0.49
C GLY A 410 -24.59 13.69 -0.05
N ASP A 411 -24.32 12.82 -1.03
CA ASP A 411 -23.86 11.44 -0.87
C ASP A 411 -22.35 11.26 -1.11
N ALA A 412 -21.59 12.34 -1.09
CA ALA A 412 -20.12 12.29 -1.24
C ALA A 412 -19.51 11.47 -0.10
N ALA A 413 -18.52 10.64 -0.45
CA ALA A 413 -17.70 9.93 0.51
C ALA A 413 -16.42 10.71 0.80
N VAL A 414 -15.86 10.52 2.00
CA VAL A 414 -14.66 11.21 2.46
C VAL A 414 -13.53 10.21 2.67
N MET A 415 -12.35 10.53 2.12
CA MET A 415 -11.11 9.82 2.42
C MET A 415 -10.30 10.63 3.44
N SER A 416 -10.21 10.12 4.67
CA SER A 416 -9.57 10.85 5.79
C SER A 416 -8.08 10.55 5.83
N TRP A 417 -7.24 11.56 5.56
CA TRP A 417 -5.79 11.42 5.52
C TRP A 417 -5.04 12.27 6.56
N ARG A 418 -5.55 13.44 6.95
CA ARG A 418 -4.98 14.32 7.99
C ARG A 418 -5.26 13.77 9.40
N GLY A 419 -4.79 12.55 9.68
CA GLY A 419 -5.15 11.79 10.87
C GLY A 419 -6.59 11.24 10.80
N ILE A 420 -7.19 10.99 11.96
CA ILE A 420 -8.55 10.39 12.05
C ILE A 420 -9.67 11.40 12.22
N LYS A 421 -9.35 12.66 12.47
CA LYS A 421 -10.34 13.72 12.84
C LYS A 421 -11.33 14.00 11.72
N GLY A 422 -10.85 14.15 10.48
CA GLY A 422 -11.71 14.38 9.31
C GLY A 422 -12.70 13.23 9.09
N GLY A 423 -12.25 11.98 9.26
CA GLY A 423 -13.11 10.81 9.17
C GLY A 423 -14.19 10.76 10.26
N ILE A 424 -13.84 11.13 11.49
CA ILE A 424 -14.80 11.22 12.60
C ILE A 424 -15.84 12.29 12.30
N GLU A 425 -15.42 13.45 11.80
CA GLU A 425 -16.31 14.55 11.46
C GLU A 425 -17.26 14.18 10.31
N ALA A 426 -16.72 13.61 9.23
CA ALA A 426 -17.51 13.13 8.10
C ALA A 426 -18.57 12.08 8.53
N ALA A 427 -18.17 11.09 9.33
CA ALA A 427 -19.09 10.07 9.83
C ALA A 427 -20.19 10.66 10.72
N LYS A 428 -19.87 11.62 11.60
CA LYS A 428 -20.88 12.32 12.40
C LYS A 428 -21.89 13.11 11.56
N GLN A 429 -21.51 13.54 10.36
CA GLN A 429 -22.38 14.18 9.38
C GLN A 429 -23.14 13.16 8.50
N GLY A 430 -22.92 11.85 8.68
CA GLY A 430 -23.59 10.77 7.94
C GLY A 430 -22.90 10.38 6.62
N HIS A 431 -21.72 10.91 6.33
CA HIS A 431 -20.95 10.53 5.13
C HIS A 431 -20.25 9.19 5.32
N LYS A 432 -20.14 8.43 4.22
CA LYS A 432 -19.29 7.24 4.17
C LYS A 432 -17.82 7.64 4.18
N VAL A 433 -16.98 6.88 4.88
CA VAL A 433 -15.58 7.22 5.11
C VAL A 433 -14.66 6.06 4.74
N VAL A 434 -13.58 6.38 4.04
CA VAL A 434 -12.39 5.52 3.93
C VAL A 434 -11.30 6.10 4.84
N MET A 435 -10.79 5.28 5.76
CA MET A 435 -9.73 5.70 6.66
C MET A 435 -8.36 5.49 6.00
N SER A 436 -7.60 6.56 5.86
CA SER A 436 -6.27 6.56 5.24
C SER A 436 -5.28 7.50 5.96
N PRO A 437 -5.27 7.53 7.32
CA PRO A 437 -4.51 8.52 8.06
C PRO A 437 -3.01 8.40 7.81
N ASN A 438 -2.35 9.53 7.54
CA ASN A 438 -0.93 9.60 7.20
C ASN A 438 -0.01 8.99 8.25
N ASP A 439 -0.37 9.09 9.54
CA ASP A 439 0.40 8.52 10.66
C ASP A 439 0.43 6.98 10.67
N TYR A 440 -0.40 6.31 9.86
CA TYR A 440 -0.54 4.85 9.84
C TYR A 440 -0.46 4.24 8.44
N ASN A 441 -0.88 4.98 7.41
CA ASN A 441 -1.19 4.40 6.11
C ASN A 441 -0.41 5.02 4.93
N TYR A 442 0.44 6.03 5.15
CA TYR A 442 1.28 6.61 4.12
C TYR A 442 2.56 5.79 3.96
N ILE A 443 2.55 4.93 2.96
CA ILE A 443 3.64 3.98 2.71
C ILE A 443 4.76 4.54 1.83
N ASP A 444 4.71 5.80 1.47
CA ASP A 444 5.82 6.60 0.94
C ASP A 444 6.76 7.10 2.05
N TYR A 445 6.33 7.11 3.32
CA TYR A 445 7.18 7.46 4.46
C TYR A 445 8.31 6.44 4.63
N TYR A 446 9.51 6.88 5.08
CA TYR A 446 10.63 5.96 5.31
C TYR A 446 10.28 4.93 6.40
N GLN A 447 10.71 3.68 6.21
CA GLN A 447 10.29 2.58 7.10
C GLN A 447 11.38 2.13 8.09
N GLY A 448 12.60 2.61 7.93
CA GLY A 448 13.74 2.32 8.81
C GLY A 448 14.32 3.56 9.47
N GLU A 449 15.61 3.60 9.66
CA GLU A 449 16.32 4.78 10.16
C GLU A 449 16.57 5.76 9.00
N LEU A 450 16.30 7.04 9.25
CA LEU A 450 16.43 8.12 8.26
C LEU A 450 17.82 8.19 7.61
N THR A 451 18.88 7.86 8.36
CA THR A 451 20.26 7.87 7.82
C THR A 451 20.55 6.71 6.87
N ALA A 452 19.73 5.65 6.92
CA ALA A 452 19.85 4.47 6.06
C ALA A 452 18.83 4.47 4.91
N GLU A 453 17.80 5.32 5.00
CA GLU A 453 16.75 5.46 4.00
C GLU A 453 16.63 6.91 3.56
N GLY A 454 16.20 7.16 2.34
CA GLY A 454 15.98 8.50 1.83
C GLY A 454 14.93 9.25 2.66
N LYS A 455 15.16 10.52 2.96
CA LYS A 455 14.19 11.35 3.65
C LYS A 455 13.03 11.69 2.71
N VAL A 456 11.85 11.25 3.09
CA VAL A 456 10.57 11.78 2.61
C VAL A 456 10.03 12.68 3.73
N TYR A 457 8.74 12.76 3.93
CA TYR A 457 8.13 13.66 4.92
C TYR A 457 8.33 13.17 6.36
N SER A 458 8.11 11.89 6.61
CA SER A 458 8.14 11.30 7.95
C SER A 458 8.55 9.82 7.91
N GLY A 459 8.67 9.20 9.07
CA GLY A 459 8.92 7.77 9.23
C GLY A 459 7.66 7.01 9.67
N LEU A 460 7.46 5.83 9.10
CA LEU A 460 6.36 4.95 9.47
C LEU A 460 6.83 3.50 9.55
N ARG A 461 6.93 2.97 10.75
CA ARG A 461 7.28 1.57 11.01
C ARG A 461 6.06 0.66 10.82
N MET A 462 6.29 -0.59 10.41
CA MET A 462 5.23 -1.57 10.17
C MET A 462 4.38 -1.84 11.43
N LYS A 463 4.99 -1.89 12.61
CA LYS A 463 4.28 -2.08 13.89
C LYS A 463 3.28 -0.94 14.17
N LYS A 464 3.63 0.29 13.79
CA LYS A 464 2.73 1.45 13.91
C LYS A 464 1.55 1.30 12.95
N THR A 465 1.77 0.95 11.68
CA THR A 465 0.71 0.64 10.71
C THR A 465 -0.20 -0.47 11.23
N TYR A 466 0.37 -1.57 11.76
CA TYR A 466 -0.39 -2.68 12.33
C TYR A 466 -1.26 -2.28 13.53
N SER A 467 -0.83 -1.28 14.32
CA SER A 467 -1.58 -0.82 15.49
C SER A 467 -2.89 -0.09 15.15
N PHE A 468 -3.05 0.36 13.91
CA PHE A 468 -4.20 1.16 13.49
C PHE A 468 -5.53 0.41 13.65
N GLU A 469 -6.56 1.12 14.14
CA GLU A 469 -7.95 0.67 14.19
C GLU A 469 -8.81 1.58 13.31
N PRO A 470 -9.35 1.06 12.21
CA PRO A 470 -10.11 1.87 11.26
C PRO A 470 -11.45 2.41 11.77
N ILE A 471 -12.05 1.79 12.79
CA ILE A 471 -13.30 2.27 13.38
C ILE A 471 -12.98 3.09 14.64
N PRO A 472 -13.10 4.44 14.60
CA PRO A 472 -12.90 5.25 15.79
C PRO A 472 -13.96 4.96 16.84
N GLU A 473 -13.61 5.16 18.11
CA GLU A 473 -14.53 5.00 19.22
C GLU A 473 -15.77 5.92 19.07
N GLY A 474 -16.94 5.36 19.27
CA GLY A 474 -18.23 6.09 19.21
C GLY A 474 -18.73 6.40 17.79
N ILE A 475 -18.08 5.87 16.76
CA ILE A 475 -18.52 6.03 15.36
C ILE A 475 -19.28 4.77 14.92
N ASP A 476 -20.37 4.98 14.18
CA ASP A 476 -21.14 3.90 13.56
C ASP A 476 -20.25 3.13 12.56
N PRO A 477 -20.02 1.82 12.79
CA PRO A 477 -19.20 1.00 11.91
C PRO A 477 -19.68 0.98 10.45
N ASP A 478 -20.98 1.10 10.22
CA ASP A 478 -21.57 1.06 8.89
C ASP A 478 -21.20 2.28 8.03
N LEU A 479 -20.73 3.37 8.64
CA LEU A 479 -20.23 4.54 7.93
C LEU A 479 -18.78 4.38 7.49
N ILE A 480 -18.01 3.46 8.09
CA ILE A 480 -16.62 3.22 7.73
C ILE A 480 -16.54 2.14 6.65
N LEU A 481 -16.27 2.56 5.42
CA LEU A 481 -16.12 1.65 4.28
C LEU A 481 -14.93 0.71 4.45
N GLY A 482 -13.85 1.21 5.06
CA GLY A 482 -12.64 0.44 5.32
C GLY A 482 -11.39 1.29 5.42
N ASN A 483 -10.28 0.70 5.00
CA ASN A 483 -8.92 1.19 5.21
C ASN A 483 -8.13 1.18 3.89
N GLN A 484 -7.27 2.19 3.69
CA GLN A 484 -6.43 2.30 2.50
C GLN A 484 -5.02 2.77 2.84
N ALA A 485 -4.02 2.20 2.17
CA ALA A 485 -2.65 2.72 2.16
C ALA A 485 -2.40 3.58 0.92
N ASN A 486 -1.60 4.65 1.08
CA ASN A 486 -1.27 5.57 -0.01
C ASN A 486 0.21 5.53 -0.32
N GLN A 487 0.53 5.32 -1.62
CA GLN A 487 1.88 5.31 -2.17
C GLN A 487 2.08 6.55 -3.03
N TRP A 488 2.48 7.67 -2.40
CA TRP A 488 2.92 8.87 -3.10
C TRP A 488 4.30 8.66 -3.72
N THR A 489 4.59 9.31 -4.83
CA THR A 489 5.78 8.96 -5.63
C THR A 489 6.76 10.08 -5.89
N GLU A 490 6.73 11.17 -5.14
CA GLU A 490 7.67 12.30 -5.28
C GLU A 490 9.14 11.87 -5.22
N GLN A 491 9.43 10.84 -4.43
CA GLN A 491 10.77 10.26 -4.28
C GLN A 491 10.87 8.81 -4.78
N ILE A 492 9.83 8.32 -5.48
CA ILE A 492 9.72 6.92 -5.92
C ILE A 492 9.67 6.89 -7.44
N PHE A 493 10.81 6.59 -8.05
CA PHE A 493 11.04 6.77 -9.49
C PHE A 493 10.69 5.55 -10.35
N ASP A 494 10.52 4.37 -9.75
CA ASP A 494 10.30 3.11 -10.46
C ASP A 494 9.53 2.08 -9.62
N LEU A 495 9.02 1.05 -10.30
CA LEU A 495 8.25 -0.03 -9.67
C LEU A 495 9.04 -0.77 -8.58
N ARG A 496 10.35 -0.98 -8.76
CA ARG A 496 11.15 -1.73 -7.77
C ARG A 496 11.26 -0.97 -6.46
N TYR A 497 11.34 0.36 -6.53
CA TYR A 497 11.34 1.18 -5.32
C TYR A 497 9.93 1.32 -4.74
N ALA A 498 8.88 1.42 -5.58
CA ALA A 498 7.50 1.37 -5.12
C ALA A 498 7.20 0.06 -4.36
N GLN A 499 7.64 -1.09 -4.88
CA GLN A 499 7.52 -2.38 -4.19
C GLN A 499 8.26 -2.38 -2.83
N TYR A 500 9.49 -1.84 -2.79
CA TYR A 500 10.25 -1.72 -1.54
C TYR A 500 9.50 -0.90 -0.50
N MET A 501 8.90 0.21 -0.88
CA MET A 501 8.17 1.09 0.02
C MET A 501 6.82 0.50 0.43
N THR A 502 6.15 -0.24 -0.47
CA THR A 502 4.86 -0.89 -0.20
C THR A 502 5.02 -2.07 0.76
N TRP A 503 5.99 -2.96 0.51
CA TRP A 503 6.12 -4.21 1.27
C TRP A 503 7.26 -4.15 2.29
N PRO A 504 7.07 -4.71 3.50
CA PRO A 504 5.91 -5.48 3.98
C PRO A 504 4.79 -4.65 4.64
N ARG A 505 4.90 -3.32 4.77
CA ARG A 505 3.93 -2.50 5.54
C ARG A 505 2.49 -2.68 5.09
N SER A 506 2.23 -2.78 3.80
CA SER A 506 0.88 -3.01 3.30
C SER A 506 0.30 -4.37 3.70
N MET A 507 1.11 -5.35 4.14
CA MET A 507 0.57 -6.56 4.78
C MET A 507 -0.16 -6.21 6.08
N ALA A 508 0.34 -5.23 6.85
CA ALA A 508 -0.31 -4.76 8.07
C ALA A 508 -1.64 -4.05 7.76
N VAL A 509 -1.68 -3.23 6.70
CA VAL A 509 -2.93 -2.59 6.26
C VAL A 509 -3.95 -3.64 5.81
N ALA A 510 -3.54 -4.65 5.05
CA ALA A 510 -4.40 -5.76 4.63
C ALA A 510 -4.97 -6.53 5.84
N GLU A 511 -4.13 -6.81 6.85
CA GLU A 511 -4.55 -7.49 8.08
C GLU A 511 -5.59 -6.66 8.84
N THR A 512 -5.37 -5.35 9.04
CA THR A 512 -6.30 -4.48 9.75
C THR A 512 -7.64 -4.32 9.02
N ALA A 513 -7.64 -4.44 7.70
CA ALA A 513 -8.83 -4.30 6.86
C ALA A 513 -9.61 -5.62 6.67
N TRP A 514 -8.93 -6.77 6.76
CA TRP A 514 -9.55 -8.08 6.54
C TRP A 514 -9.90 -8.80 7.83
N SER A 515 -8.92 -8.89 8.76
CA SER A 515 -9.02 -9.78 9.92
C SER A 515 -9.87 -9.20 11.06
N PRO A 516 -10.51 -10.04 11.89
CA PRO A 516 -11.19 -9.58 13.09
C PRO A 516 -10.23 -8.85 14.04
N LYS A 517 -10.69 -7.75 14.63
CA LYS A 517 -9.89 -6.90 15.54
C LYS A 517 -9.30 -7.69 16.72
N GLU A 518 -10.08 -8.60 17.29
CA GLU A 518 -9.72 -9.41 18.45
C GLU A 518 -8.62 -10.44 18.15
N LYS A 519 -8.31 -10.70 16.88
CA LYS A 519 -7.22 -11.60 16.45
C LYS A 519 -5.89 -10.90 16.24
N LYS A 520 -5.85 -9.58 16.34
CA LYS A 520 -4.60 -8.82 16.17
C LYS A 520 -3.59 -9.21 17.23
N ASN A 521 -2.45 -9.73 16.80
CA ASN A 521 -1.31 -10.10 17.65
C ASN A 521 -0.02 -9.81 16.89
N TRP A 522 0.71 -8.79 17.35
CA TRP A 522 1.93 -8.33 16.68
C TRP A 522 2.99 -9.43 16.53
N ASN A 523 3.26 -10.19 17.60
CA ASN A 523 4.30 -11.20 17.59
C ASN A 523 3.97 -12.36 16.63
N SER A 524 2.70 -12.75 16.54
CA SER A 524 2.24 -13.73 15.57
C SER A 524 2.34 -13.17 14.14
N PHE A 525 1.86 -11.94 13.94
CA PHE A 525 1.87 -11.27 12.64
C PHE A 525 3.30 -11.07 12.10
N SER A 526 4.22 -10.55 12.91
CA SER A 526 5.61 -10.31 12.48
C SER A 526 6.33 -11.60 12.07
N LYS A 527 6.10 -12.72 12.78
CA LYS A 527 6.61 -14.04 12.40
C LYS A 527 6.05 -14.53 11.06
N LYS A 528 4.77 -14.25 10.79
CA LYS A 528 4.19 -14.57 9.48
C LYS A 528 4.77 -13.71 8.36
N VAL A 529 4.99 -12.41 8.62
CA VAL A 529 5.65 -11.50 7.65
C VAL A 529 7.03 -12.02 7.25
N GLU A 530 7.83 -12.48 8.22
CA GLU A 530 9.14 -13.06 7.91
C GLU A 530 9.03 -14.27 6.95
N GLN A 531 8.02 -15.12 7.12
CA GLN A 531 7.77 -16.25 6.23
C GLN A 531 7.23 -15.81 4.84
N GLN A 532 6.59 -14.65 4.74
CA GLN A 532 6.19 -14.10 3.44
C GLN A 532 7.38 -13.61 2.61
N PHE A 533 8.53 -13.30 3.20
CA PHE A 533 9.72 -12.86 2.45
C PHE A 533 10.16 -13.90 1.42
N GLU A 534 10.15 -15.19 1.73
CA GLU A 534 10.45 -16.25 0.77
C GLU A 534 9.48 -16.25 -0.42
N LYS A 535 8.21 -15.90 -0.20
CA LYS A 535 7.20 -15.81 -1.25
C LYS A 535 7.41 -14.57 -2.13
N LEU A 536 7.81 -13.44 -1.53
CA LEU A 536 8.17 -12.23 -2.26
C LEU A 536 9.45 -12.45 -3.09
N ASP A 537 10.45 -13.15 -2.54
CA ASP A 537 11.66 -13.54 -3.28
C ASP A 537 11.32 -14.42 -4.49
N ALA A 538 10.49 -15.46 -4.30
CA ALA A 538 10.03 -16.33 -5.38
C ALA A 538 9.24 -15.59 -6.46
N ALA A 539 8.52 -14.54 -6.07
CA ALA A 539 7.78 -13.66 -6.96
C ALA A 539 8.63 -12.58 -7.62
N ASN A 540 9.91 -12.45 -7.26
CA ASN A 540 10.80 -11.35 -7.63
C ASN A 540 10.23 -9.96 -7.26
N VAL A 541 9.55 -9.85 -6.13
CA VAL A 541 9.05 -8.59 -5.57
C VAL A 541 10.10 -8.04 -4.61
N ARG A 542 10.48 -6.78 -4.79
CA ARG A 542 11.38 -6.10 -3.85
C ARG A 542 10.61 -5.69 -2.59
N TYR A 543 11.23 -5.88 -1.43
CA TYR A 543 10.62 -5.51 -0.14
C TYR A 543 11.68 -4.97 0.82
N ALA A 544 11.24 -4.20 1.82
CA ALA A 544 12.11 -3.70 2.87
C ALA A 544 12.31 -4.75 3.96
N ARG A 545 13.51 -4.79 4.50
CA ARG A 545 13.88 -5.63 5.64
C ARG A 545 14.09 -4.79 6.91
N SER A 546 13.59 -3.57 6.92
CA SER A 546 13.76 -2.61 8.01
C SER A 546 13.14 -3.05 9.34
N ILE A 547 12.27 -4.08 9.34
CA ILE A 547 11.79 -4.73 10.57
C ILE A 547 12.92 -5.31 11.42
N TYR A 548 14.08 -5.56 10.82
CA TYR A 548 15.28 -6.05 11.53
C TYR A 548 16.22 -4.91 11.95
N ASP A 549 16.01 -3.69 11.44
CA ASP A 549 16.86 -2.55 11.77
C ASP A 549 16.54 -2.04 13.17
N PRO A 550 17.56 -1.79 14.01
CA PRO A 550 17.36 -1.22 15.34
C PRO A 550 16.57 0.09 15.29
N ILE A 551 15.66 0.26 16.22
CA ILE A 551 14.98 1.53 16.47
C ILE A 551 15.78 2.25 17.52
N VAL A 552 16.35 3.41 17.17
CA VAL A 552 17.15 4.24 18.07
C VAL A 552 16.37 5.47 18.46
N THR A 553 16.10 5.61 19.74
CA THR A 553 15.51 6.81 20.34
C THR A 553 16.47 7.40 21.38
N THR A 554 16.27 8.66 21.71
CA THR A 554 17.11 9.33 22.72
C THR A 554 16.27 10.14 23.69
N GLN A 555 16.78 10.27 24.92
CA GLN A 555 16.19 11.08 25.98
C GLN A 555 17.24 12.00 26.58
N LEU A 556 16.83 13.21 26.95
CA LEU A 556 17.63 14.11 27.78
C LEU A 556 17.15 13.99 29.22
N ASN A 557 18.07 13.74 30.14
CA ASN A 557 17.75 13.80 31.57
C ASN A 557 17.68 15.25 32.07
N THR A 558 17.37 15.44 33.35
CA THR A 558 17.26 16.76 33.98
C THR A 558 18.56 17.59 33.98
N LYS A 559 19.70 16.98 33.74
CA LYS A 559 21.02 17.63 33.61
C LYS A 559 21.37 17.95 32.14
N GLY A 560 20.53 17.57 31.17
CA GLY A 560 20.79 17.75 29.74
C GLY A 560 21.68 16.67 29.13
N GLU A 561 21.99 15.59 29.88
CA GLU A 561 22.79 14.47 29.39
C GLU A 561 21.93 13.59 28.46
N LEU A 562 22.53 13.14 27.34
CA LEU A 562 21.86 12.36 26.30
C LEU A 562 21.97 10.86 26.58
N PHE A 563 20.83 10.17 26.66
CA PHE A 563 20.76 8.71 26.78
C PHE A 563 20.28 8.08 25.48
N GLY A 564 20.99 7.04 25.02
CA GLY A 564 20.58 6.19 23.91
C GLY A 564 19.69 5.04 24.39
N ILE A 565 18.58 4.83 23.68
CA ILE A 565 17.62 3.73 23.91
C ILE A 565 17.45 3.01 22.59
N MET A 566 17.54 1.69 22.61
CA MET A 566 17.40 0.87 21.43
C MET A 566 16.39 -0.24 21.63
N GLU A 567 15.63 -0.54 20.58
CA GLU A 567 14.71 -1.67 20.57
C GLU A 567 14.66 -2.34 19.21
N GLY A 568 14.26 -3.60 19.18
CA GLY A 568 13.92 -4.32 17.95
C GLY A 568 12.42 -4.26 17.68
N GLU A 569 12.02 -4.14 16.42
CA GLU A 569 10.62 -4.23 16.01
C GLU A 569 10.09 -5.67 16.09
N VAL A 570 10.96 -6.65 15.91
CA VAL A 570 10.68 -8.09 15.97
C VAL A 570 11.49 -8.77 17.09
N GLU A 571 11.00 -9.91 17.55
CA GLU A 571 11.66 -10.67 18.62
C GLU A 571 12.99 -11.30 18.17
N GLY A 572 13.87 -11.56 19.16
CA GLY A 572 15.11 -12.33 18.98
C GLY A 572 16.24 -11.56 18.29
N LEU A 573 16.20 -10.22 18.29
CA LEU A 573 17.29 -9.40 17.79
C LEU A 573 18.30 -9.10 18.91
N ASP A 574 19.57 -9.36 18.64
CA ASP A 574 20.71 -8.87 19.40
C ASP A 574 21.19 -7.57 18.76
N ILE A 575 21.18 -6.48 19.52
CA ILE A 575 21.61 -5.16 19.02
C ILE A 575 23.01 -4.87 19.56
N TYR A 576 23.95 -4.59 18.66
CA TYR A 576 25.32 -4.22 18.99
C TYR A 576 25.60 -2.80 18.53
N TYR A 577 26.44 -2.07 19.28
CA TYR A 577 26.72 -0.68 18.98
C TYR A 577 28.15 -0.26 19.31
N THR A 578 28.58 0.85 18.72
CA THR A 578 29.83 1.54 19.05
C THR A 578 29.62 3.05 19.06
N ILE A 579 30.40 3.74 19.90
CA ILE A 579 30.46 5.20 20.01
C ILE A 579 31.87 5.74 19.79
N ASN A 580 32.83 4.88 19.47
CA ASN A 580 34.24 5.17 19.28
C ASN A 580 34.70 5.14 17.82
N ASP A 581 33.75 5.38 16.91
CA ASP A 581 33.92 5.42 15.45
C ASP A 581 34.30 4.08 14.77
N GLN A 582 34.39 2.97 15.51
CA GLN A 582 34.57 1.63 14.94
C GLN A 582 33.24 1.10 14.38
N LEU A 583 33.32 0.19 13.39
CA LEU A 583 32.16 -0.53 12.90
C LEU A 583 31.74 -1.57 13.93
N PRO A 584 30.44 -1.59 14.35
CA PRO A 584 29.95 -2.60 15.27
C PRO A 584 29.83 -3.97 14.59
N ASP A 585 30.10 -5.01 15.36
CA ASP A 585 29.88 -6.41 15.03
C ASP A 585 29.37 -7.18 16.27
N ASN A 586 29.27 -8.50 16.19
CA ASN A 586 28.82 -9.32 17.31
C ASN A 586 29.84 -9.47 18.46
N TYR A 587 31.01 -8.84 18.37
CA TYR A 587 32.01 -8.70 19.46
C TYR A 587 31.97 -7.31 20.10
N SER A 588 31.22 -6.39 19.53
CA SER A 588 31.03 -5.04 20.05
C SER A 588 30.12 -5.07 21.30
N GLU A 589 29.91 -3.90 21.91
CA GLU A 589 29.03 -3.80 23.06
C GLU A 589 27.59 -4.14 22.67
N LYS A 590 26.99 -5.10 23.42
CA LYS A 590 25.61 -5.51 23.23
C LYS A 590 24.70 -4.60 24.03
N TYR A 591 23.69 -4.05 23.40
CA TYR A 591 22.70 -3.21 24.07
C TYR A 591 21.83 -4.06 25.02
N THR A 592 21.77 -3.67 26.30
CA THR A 592 20.96 -4.31 27.33
C THR A 592 20.09 -3.33 28.11
N ALA A 593 20.47 -2.05 28.16
CA ALA A 593 19.77 -1.00 28.88
C ALA A 593 20.13 0.40 28.31
N PRO A 594 19.32 1.44 28.60
CA PRO A 594 19.67 2.81 28.24
C PRO A 594 21.05 3.20 28.76
N PHE A 595 21.86 3.83 27.90
CA PHE A 595 23.24 4.20 28.21
C PHE A 595 23.50 5.69 27.91
N LEU A 596 24.42 6.27 28.67
CA LEU A 596 24.86 7.65 28.48
C LEU A 596 25.69 7.75 27.20
N ILE A 597 25.35 8.70 26.35
CA ILE A 597 26.16 9.08 25.17
C ILE A 597 27.02 10.27 25.57
N PRO A 598 28.38 10.11 25.64
CA PRO A 598 29.28 11.19 25.97
C PRO A 598 29.17 12.40 25.01
N GLU A 599 29.54 13.59 25.44
CA GLU A 599 29.38 14.82 24.65
C GLU A 599 30.33 14.89 23.44
N ASP A 600 31.48 14.25 23.53
CA ASP A 600 32.52 14.20 22.50
C ASP A 600 32.27 13.14 21.42
N VAL A 601 31.23 12.33 21.56
CA VAL A 601 30.82 11.34 20.56
C VAL A 601 30.20 12.02 19.34
N LEU A 602 30.68 11.68 18.14
CA LEU A 602 30.20 12.27 16.87
C LEU A 602 29.05 11.44 16.26
N SER A 603 29.09 10.13 16.37
CA SER A 603 28.09 9.24 15.81
C SER A 603 27.86 8.00 16.68
N LEU A 604 26.64 7.51 16.68
CA LEU A 604 26.25 6.22 17.19
C LEU A 604 26.13 5.24 16.02
N LYS A 605 26.88 4.17 16.04
CA LYS A 605 26.83 3.13 15.02
C LYS A 605 26.18 1.88 15.60
N VAL A 606 25.19 1.35 14.89
CA VAL A 606 24.33 0.27 15.39
C VAL A 606 24.09 -0.79 14.35
N ILE A 607 23.97 -2.03 14.77
CA ILE A 607 23.68 -3.18 13.91
C ILE A 607 22.91 -4.23 14.70
N SER A 608 22.07 -5.01 14.01
CA SER A 608 21.35 -6.13 14.63
C SER A 608 21.77 -7.47 14.08
N TYR A 609 21.79 -8.44 14.96
CA TYR A 609 22.08 -9.85 14.69
C TYR A 609 20.92 -10.74 15.18
N ARG A 610 20.80 -11.93 14.59
CA ARG A 610 19.97 -13.02 15.10
C ARG A 610 20.72 -14.33 14.90
N ASP A 611 20.79 -15.16 15.94
CA ASP A 611 21.52 -16.44 15.92
C ASP A 611 22.98 -16.28 15.42
N GLY A 612 23.66 -15.23 15.86
CA GLY A 612 25.05 -14.91 15.50
C GLY A 612 25.27 -14.43 14.07
N LYS A 613 24.20 -14.21 13.29
CA LYS A 613 24.28 -13.71 11.92
C LYS A 613 23.72 -12.30 11.83
N GLN A 614 24.42 -11.43 11.12
CA GLN A 614 23.88 -10.11 10.80
C GLN A 614 22.57 -10.23 10.04
N ILE A 615 21.54 -9.50 10.46
CA ILE A 615 20.23 -9.50 9.82
C ILE A 615 19.72 -8.10 9.45
N GLY A 616 19.98 -7.09 10.29
CA GLY A 616 19.65 -5.69 10.01
C GLY A 616 20.74 -4.94 9.26
N LYS A 617 20.39 -3.74 8.80
CA LYS A 617 21.32 -2.81 8.18
C LYS A 617 22.30 -2.25 9.23
N TYR A 618 23.50 -1.93 8.78
CA TYR A 618 24.39 -1.05 9.53
C TYR A 618 23.84 0.38 9.51
N LEU A 619 23.67 0.96 10.68
CA LEU A 619 23.21 2.33 10.87
C LEU A 619 24.35 3.20 11.41
N ASN A 620 24.57 4.35 10.81
CA ASN A 620 25.50 5.37 11.29
C ASN A 620 24.73 6.67 11.53
N ILE A 621 24.45 6.98 12.80
CA ILE A 621 23.53 8.05 13.17
C ILE A 621 24.35 9.19 13.83
N PRO A 622 24.43 10.37 13.20
CA PRO A 622 25.09 11.54 13.80
C PRO A 622 24.43 11.92 15.14
N ILE A 623 25.23 12.16 16.18
CA ILE A 623 24.72 12.52 17.49
C ILE A 623 23.89 13.80 17.47
N GLU A 624 24.25 14.77 16.62
CA GLU A 624 23.46 15.98 16.42
C GLU A 624 22.01 15.67 15.99
N SER A 625 21.84 14.68 15.09
CA SER A 625 20.50 14.22 14.69
C SER A 625 19.74 13.56 15.84
N LEU A 626 20.44 12.81 16.69
CA LEU A 626 19.86 12.21 17.89
C LEU A 626 19.47 13.25 18.93
N ARG A 627 20.29 14.29 19.14
CA ARG A 627 19.97 15.39 20.05
C ARG A 627 18.74 16.19 19.59
N LYS A 628 18.59 16.45 18.28
CA LYS A 628 17.45 17.18 17.71
C LYS A 628 16.11 16.47 17.93
N ARG A 629 16.11 15.14 18.00
CA ARG A 629 14.91 14.31 18.20
C ARG A 629 14.75 13.74 19.61
N ALA A 630 15.65 14.13 20.53
CA ALA A 630 15.61 13.64 21.91
C ALA A 630 14.37 14.14 22.66
N VAL A 631 13.69 13.23 23.35
CA VAL A 631 12.56 13.55 24.22
C VAL A 631 13.12 14.08 25.55
N LYS A 632 12.63 15.26 25.99
CA LYS A 632 12.96 15.77 27.32
C LYS A 632 12.16 14.99 28.36
N VAL A 633 12.83 14.41 29.34
CA VAL A 633 12.18 13.85 30.51
C VAL A 633 11.85 15.05 31.42
N LEU A 634 10.58 15.33 31.61
CA LEU A 634 10.09 16.38 32.50
C LEU A 634 10.34 16.01 33.96
#